data_1e46a9946ed47adb1e59a39ebeeaf4e5
#
_entry.id   1e46a9946ed47adb1e59a39ebeeaf4e5
#
_cell.length_a   1.000
_cell.length_b   1.000
_cell.length_c   1.000
_cell.angle_alpha   90.00
_cell.angle_beta   90.00
_cell.angle_gamma   90.00
#
_symmetry.space_group_name_H-M   'P 1'
#
loop_
_entity.id
_entity.type
_entity.pdbx_description
1 polymer ?
#
loop_
_entity_poly.entity_id
_entity_poly.type
_entity_poly.pdbx_seq_one_letter_code
_entity_poly.pdbx_strand_id
1 'polypeptide(L)'
;MQDEVTKHTKKIYNTVKNPKYTFSEKAKETGIEIFIIVFAVSLSIWLHSCSEHRHEQAEVKSFLQNVREDLKKDIESLNSDKEQYIRTNKLYLFAANVTHAQIDSLEKINEIVSFPVHAPGQKINNGNYESFKSSGKIGFIENEKLKQGLLSYYQKTVPNIIYVDNLYNTFLFKTFDIKAENADKTQKELYLNPKLRATIGHVIMLGENNVRLYDESGIKQAQELVEEIDKTLKD
;
A
#
# COMPACT_ATOMS: atom_id res chain seq x y z
N MET A 1 -34.92 -21.94 17.31
CA MET A 1 -35.06 -20.70 18.12
C MET A 1 -36.51 -20.19 18.18
N GLN A 2 -37.21 -19.91 17.08
CA GLN A 2 -38.62 -19.47 17.09
C GLN A 2 -39.58 -20.44 17.83
N ASP A 3 -39.43 -21.73 17.61
CA ASP A 3 -40.25 -22.76 18.27
C ASP A 3 -40.07 -22.80 19.79
N GLU A 4 -38.83 -22.63 20.28
CA GLU A 4 -38.54 -22.60 21.72
C GLU A 4 -39.12 -21.33 22.38
N VAL A 5 -38.94 -20.15 21.75
CA VAL A 5 -39.53 -18.90 22.23
C VAL A 5 -41.06 -19.02 22.29
N THR A 6 -41.69 -19.58 21.25
CA THR A 6 -43.15 -19.81 21.20
C THR A 6 -43.62 -20.75 22.32
N LYS A 7 -42.88 -21.81 22.63
CA LYS A 7 -43.16 -22.77 23.72
C LYS A 7 -43.16 -22.08 25.08
N HIS A 8 -42.10 -21.30 25.37
CA HIS A 8 -41.97 -20.56 26.63
C HIS A 8 -43.07 -19.47 26.79
N THR A 9 -43.35 -18.73 25.71
CA THR A 9 -44.40 -17.73 25.70
C THR A 9 -45.79 -18.34 26.00
N LYS A 10 -46.09 -19.52 25.43
CA LYS A 10 -47.34 -20.25 25.69
C LYS A 10 -47.40 -20.75 27.14
N LYS A 11 -46.27 -21.13 27.72
CA LYS A 11 -46.20 -21.55 29.15
C LYS A 11 -46.44 -20.36 30.08
N ILE A 12 -45.85 -19.20 29.85
CA ILE A 12 -46.11 -17.94 30.56
C ILE A 12 -47.63 -17.65 30.56
N TYR A 13 -48.23 -17.64 29.36
CA TYR A 13 -49.67 -17.37 29.20
C TYR A 13 -50.56 -18.31 30.02
N ASN A 14 -50.24 -19.63 30.01
CA ASN A 14 -50.98 -20.63 30.75
C ASN A 14 -50.80 -20.45 32.26
N THR A 15 -49.59 -20.15 32.77
CA THR A 15 -49.31 -19.90 34.17
C THR A 15 -50.07 -18.67 34.70
N VAL A 16 -50.07 -17.59 33.97
CA VAL A 16 -50.78 -16.34 34.33
C VAL A 16 -52.29 -16.56 34.44
N LYS A 17 -52.88 -17.35 33.54
CA LYS A 17 -54.35 -17.64 33.51
C LYS A 17 -54.80 -18.70 34.55
N ASN A 18 -53.88 -19.47 35.14
CA ASN A 18 -54.26 -20.55 36.03
C ASN A 18 -54.70 -20.00 37.41
N PRO A 19 -55.94 -20.25 37.86
CA PRO A 19 -56.45 -19.73 39.12
C PRO A 19 -55.88 -20.44 40.34
N LYS A 20 -55.20 -21.61 40.19
CA LYS A 20 -54.65 -22.40 41.28
C LYS A 20 -53.32 -21.85 41.85
N TYR A 21 -52.65 -20.94 41.13
CA TYR A 21 -51.40 -20.35 41.58
C TYR A 21 -51.61 -19.04 42.32
N THR A 22 -50.84 -18.85 43.39
CA THR A 22 -50.80 -17.56 44.11
C THR A 22 -50.07 -16.51 43.24
N PHE A 23 -50.24 -15.24 43.53
CA PHE A 23 -49.58 -14.15 42.81
C PHE A 23 -48.05 -14.28 42.82
N SER A 24 -47.46 -14.71 43.99
CA SER A 24 -46.04 -14.91 44.15
C SER A 24 -45.50 -16.05 43.29
N GLU A 25 -46.22 -17.16 43.19
CA GLU A 25 -45.86 -18.33 42.38
C GLU A 25 -45.93 -17.95 40.86
N LYS A 26 -46.95 -17.25 40.44
CA LYS A 26 -47.10 -16.75 39.07
C LYS A 26 -45.91 -15.82 38.70
N ALA A 27 -45.58 -14.88 39.55
CA ALA A 27 -44.48 -13.95 39.35
C ALA A 27 -43.14 -14.68 39.26
N LYS A 28 -42.88 -15.68 40.13
CA LYS A 28 -41.66 -16.47 40.11
C LYS A 28 -41.53 -17.31 38.86
N GLU A 29 -42.55 -18.04 38.45
CA GLU A 29 -42.52 -18.89 37.25
C GLU A 29 -42.40 -18.03 35.99
N THR A 30 -43.16 -16.95 35.89
CA THR A 30 -43.09 -16.00 34.77
C THR A 30 -41.67 -15.38 34.69
N GLY A 31 -41.08 -14.99 35.81
CA GLY A 31 -39.71 -14.45 35.86
C GLY A 31 -38.66 -15.46 35.38
N ILE A 32 -38.78 -16.73 35.77
CA ILE A 32 -37.88 -17.79 35.29
C ILE A 32 -38.01 -17.98 33.78
N GLU A 33 -39.22 -18.05 33.25
CA GLU A 33 -39.43 -18.23 31.80
C GLU A 33 -38.91 -17.05 30.99
N ILE A 34 -39.10 -15.80 31.45
CA ILE A 34 -38.55 -14.61 30.83
C ILE A 34 -37.01 -14.67 30.88
N PHE A 35 -36.43 -15.05 32.04
CA PHE A 35 -34.99 -15.19 32.18
C PHE A 35 -34.40 -16.21 31.17
N ILE A 36 -35.06 -17.38 31.02
CA ILE A 36 -34.65 -18.41 30.08
C ILE A 36 -34.64 -17.87 28.62
N ILE A 37 -35.71 -17.15 28.24
CA ILE A 37 -35.83 -16.58 26.90
C ILE A 37 -34.69 -15.55 26.67
N VAL A 38 -34.54 -14.59 27.58
CA VAL A 38 -33.51 -13.55 27.49
C VAL A 38 -32.12 -14.14 27.42
N PHE A 39 -31.84 -15.13 28.32
CA PHE A 39 -30.56 -15.82 28.35
C PHE A 39 -30.25 -16.55 27.04
N ALA A 40 -31.23 -17.34 26.54
CA ALA A 40 -31.05 -18.09 25.29
C ALA A 40 -30.80 -17.16 24.07
N VAL A 41 -31.52 -16.05 23.97
CA VAL A 41 -31.34 -15.07 22.91
C VAL A 41 -29.99 -14.36 23.03
N SER A 42 -29.63 -13.91 24.24
CA SER A 42 -28.35 -13.25 24.51
C SER A 42 -27.17 -14.17 24.22
N LEU A 43 -27.25 -15.44 24.64
CA LEU A 43 -26.23 -16.46 24.38
C LEU A 43 -26.10 -16.72 22.87
N SER A 44 -27.21 -16.80 22.15
CA SER A 44 -27.19 -17.00 20.69
C SER A 44 -26.53 -15.82 19.95
N ILE A 45 -26.85 -14.58 20.34
CA ILE A 45 -26.23 -13.37 19.76
C ILE A 45 -24.73 -13.37 20.08
N TRP A 46 -24.35 -13.67 21.31
CA TRP A 46 -22.94 -13.71 21.71
C TRP A 46 -22.14 -14.78 20.93
N LEU A 47 -22.68 -15.99 20.80
CA LEU A 47 -22.03 -17.06 20.01
C LEU A 47 -21.89 -16.69 18.54
N HIS A 48 -22.92 -16.04 17.97
CA HIS A 48 -22.87 -15.56 16.59
C HIS A 48 -21.78 -14.49 16.40
N SER A 49 -21.76 -13.50 17.28
CA SER A 49 -20.74 -12.44 17.27
C SER A 49 -19.31 -12.98 17.42
N CYS A 50 -19.10 -13.98 18.31
CA CYS A 50 -17.80 -14.64 18.44
C CYS A 50 -17.38 -15.43 17.18
N SER A 51 -18.35 -16.01 16.47
CA SER A 51 -18.07 -16.74 15.23
C SER A 51 -17.74 -15.77 14.10
N GLU A 52 -18.50 -14.69 13.98
CA GLU A 52 -18.29 -13.63 12.98
C GLU A 52 -16.91 -12.97 13.17
N HIS A 53 -16.59 -12.57 14.40
CA HIS A 53 -15.28 -11.99 14.72
C HIS A 53 -14.11 -12.92 14.36
N ARG A 54 -14.21 -14.23 14.61
CA ARG A 54 -13.18 -15.19 14.20
C ARG A 54 -13.03 -15.28 12.69
N HIS A 55 -14.13 -15.18 11.96
CA HIS A 55 -14.09 -15.16 10.50
C HIS A 55 -13.41 -13.89 9.97
N GLU A 56 -13.75 -12.72 10.51
CA GLU A 56 -13.11 -11.45 10.18
C GLU A 56 -11.60 -11.49 10.42
N GLN A 57 -11.16 -12.01 11.58
CA GLN A 57 -9.73 -12.10 11.88
C GLN A 57 -9.00 -13.12 11.00
N ALA A 58 -9.66 -14.18 10.55
CA ALA A 58 -9.08 -15.10 9.56
C ALA A 58 -8.88 -14.43 8.20
N GLU A 59 -9.81 -13.58 7.77
CA GLU A 59 -9.67 -12.76 6.55
C GLU A 59 -8.55 -11.73 6.68
N VAL A 60 -8.44 -11.05 7.83
CA VAL A 60 -7.33 -10.12 8.12
C VAL A 60 -6.00 -10.86 8.04
N LYS A 61 -5.89 -12.04 8.64
CA LYS A 61 -4.66 -12.85 8.60
C LYS A 61 -4.25 -13.17 7.16
N SER A 62 -5.19 -13.62 6.34
CA SER A 62 -4.93 -13.92 4.92
C SER A 62 -4.51 -12.69 4.14
N PHE A 63 -5.20 -11.56 4.36
CA PHE A 63 -4.85 -10.28 3.77
C PHE A 63 -3.43 -9.85 4.15
N LEU A 64 -3.08 -9.87 5.43
CA LEU A 64 -1.76 -9.46 5.91
C LEU A 64 -0.65 -10.34 5.33
N GLN A 65 -0.87 -11.65 5.17
CA GLN A 65 0.09 -12.53 4.51
C GLN A 65 0.35 -12.11 3.06
N ASN A 66 -0.71 -11.81 2.31
CA ASN A 66 -0.59 -11.39 0.90
C ASN A 66 0.09 -10.03 0.76
N VAL A 67 -0.32 -9.04 1.56
CA VAL A 67 0.29 -7.70 1.54
C VAL A 67 1.75 -7.74 1.97
N ARG A 68 2.12 -8.59 2.91
CA ARG A 68 3.51 -8.81 3.29
C ARG A 68 4.38 -9.24 2.11
N GLU A 69 3.89 -10.17 1.30
CA GLU A 69 4.62 -10.63 0.11
C GLU A 69 4.66 -9.54 -0.99
N ASP A 70 3.59 -8.75 -1.13
CA ASP A 70 3.58 -7.59 -2.03
C ASP A 70 4.63 -6.55 -1.60
N LEU A 71 4.67 -6.19 -0.31
CA LEU A 71 5.65 -5.25 0.24
C LEU A 71 7.09 -5.71 0.05
N LYS A 72 7.39 -7.02 0.20
CA LYS A 72 8.73 -7.55 -0.05
C LYS A 72 9.16 -7.38 -1.51
N LYS A 73 8.26 -7.68 -2.45
CA LYS A 73 8.52 -7.47 -3.88
C LYS A 73 8.70 -5.99 -4.21
N ASP A 74 7.93 -5.13 -3.57
CA ASP A 74 8.05 -3.68 -3.74
C ASP A 74 9.41 -3.17 -3.22
N ILE A 75 9.89 -3.67 -2.07
CA ILE A 75 11.22 -3.36 -1.54
C ILE A 75 12.33 -3.75 -2.54
N GLU A 76 12.25 -4.96 -3.12
CA GLU A 76 13.22 -5.42 -4.13
C GLU A 76 13.19 -4.53 -5.38
N SER A 77 12.01 -4.21 -5.88
CA SER A 77 11.81 -3.35 -7.05
C SER A 77 12.34 -1.93 -6.80
N LEU A 78 11.98 -1.32 -5.67
CA LEU A 78 12.44 0.02 -5.31
C LEU A 78 13.97 0.09 -5.14
N ASN A 79 14.60 -0.96 -4.55
CA ASN A 79 16.05 -1.03 -4.45
C ASN A 79 16.70 -1.13 -5.84
N SER A 80 16.17 -1.96 -6.74
CA SER A 80 16.66 -2.10 -8.10
C SER A 80 16.64 -0.77 -8.84
N ASP A 81 15.52 -0.05 -8.77
CA ASP A 81 15.37 1.25 -9.44
C ASP A 81 16.22 2.34 -8.78
N LYS A 82 16.33 2.34 -7.46
CA LYS A 82 17.27 3.24 -6.75
C LYS A 82 18.70 3.09 -7.27
N GLU A 83 19.18 1.85 -7.41
CA GLU A 83 20.51 1.60 -7.96
C GLU A 83 20.62 2.05 -9.43
N GLN A 84 19.56 1.90 -10.21
CA GLN A 84 19.54 2.37 -11.58
C GLN A 84 19.61 3.90 -11.64
N TYR A 85 18.85 4.63 -10.82
CA TYR A 85 18.97 6.08 -10.71
C TYR A 85 20.41 6.51 -10.38
N ILE A 86 21.05 5.85 -9.40
CA ILE A 86 22.42 6.16 -9.02
C ILE A 86 23.40 5.95 -10.20
N ARG A 87 23.23 4.87 -10.95
CA ARG A 87 24.10 4.58 -12.12
C ARG A 87 23.86 5.58 -13.25
N THR A 88 22.62 5.82 -13.60
CA THR A 88 22.27 6.72 -14.72
C THR A 88 22.60 8.18 -14.43
N ASN A 89 22.43 8.64 -13.18
CA ASN A 89 22.79 9.99 -12.78
C ASN A 89 24.29 10.28 -12.97
N LYS A 90 25.17 9.31 -12.78
CA LYS A 90 26.61 9.49 -13.06
C LYS A 90 26.86 9.78 -14.55
N LEU A 91 26.15 9.08 -15.44
CA LEU A 91 26.27 9.27 -16.88
C LEU A 91 25.66 10.61 -17.33
N TYR A 92 24.53 11.00 -16.75
CA TYR A 92 23.94 12.32 -17.00
C TYR A 92 24.81 13.45 -16.50
N LEU A 93 25.46 13.28 -15.33
CA LEU A 93 26.38 14.26 -14.80
C LEU A 93 27.59 14.45 -15.73
N PHE A 94 28.13 13.36 -16.29
CA PHE A 94 29.15 13.44 -17.32
C PHE A 94 28.65 14.19 -18.56
N ALA A 95 27.50 13.80 -19.10
CA ALA A 95 26.90 14.42 -20.30
C ALA A 95 26.60 15.91 -20.11
N ALA A 96 26.15 16.33 -18.91
CA ALA A 96 25.90 17.74 -18.60
C ALA A 96 27.18 18.59 -18.53
N ASN A 97 28.31 18.00 -18.16
CA ASN A 97 29.57 18.70 -17.88
C ASN A 97 30.67 18.41 -18.90
N VAL A 98 30.41 17.58 -19.91
CA VAL A 98 31.41 17.22 -20.93
C VAL A 98 31.99 18.46 -21.60
N THR A 99 33.33 18.50 -21.73
CA THR A 99 34.07 19.59 -22.36
C THR A 99 34.36 19.34 -23.86
N HIS A 100 34.72 20.38 -24.62
CA HIS A 100 35.17 20.22 -26.00
C HIS A 100 36.29 19.19 -26.14
N ALA A 101 37.34 19.29 -25.29
CA ALA A 101 38.48 18.38 -25.33
C ALA A 101 38.10 16.92 -25.05
N GLN A 102 37.13 16.67 -24.14
CA GLN A 102 36.63 15.33 -23.86
C GLN A 102 35.86 14.76 -25.04
N ILE A 103 35.00 15.56 -25.70
CA ILE A 103 34.29 15.15 -26.92
C ILE A 103 35.29 14.81 -28.02
N ASP A 104 36.27 15.71 -28.31
CA ASP A 104 37.31 15.47 -29.31
C ASP A 104 38.12 14.19 -29.03
N SER A 105 38.30 13.85 -27.76
CA SER A 105 38.98 12.61 -27.33
C SER A 105 38.13 11.36 -27.57
N LEU A 106 36.83 11.42 -27.31
CA LEU A 106 35.89 10.33 -27.58
C LEU A 106 35.75 10.08 -29.10
N GLU A 107 35.64 11.13 -29.89
CA GLU A 107 35.53 11.05 -31.35
C GLU A 107 36.77 10.37 -31.97
N LYS A 108 37.97 10.64 -31.45
CA LYS A 108 39.23 9.98 -31.92
C LYS A 108 39.23 8.47 -31.74
N ILE A 109 38.51 7.94 -30.76
CA ILE A 109 38.40 6.50 -30.50
C ILE A 109 37.07 5.91 -30.98
N ASN A 110 36.33 6.64 -31.80
CA ASN A 110 34.97 6.31 -32.29
C ASN A 110 33.94 6.01 -31.16
N GLU A 111 34.14 6.63 -30.00
CA GLU A 111 33.20 6.58 -28.91
C GLU A 111 32.25 7.77 -28.90
N ILE A 112 31.09 7.61 -28.33
CA ILE A 112 30.08 8.66 -28.24
C ILE A 112 29.75 8.96 -26.77
N VAL A 113 29.26 10.16 -26.48
CA VAL A 113 28.69 10.49 -25.19
C VAL A 113 27.44 9.65 -25.00
N SER A 114 27.53 8.66 -24.09
CA SER A 114 26.42 7.78 -23.78
C SER A 114 25.34 8.51 -23.02
N PHE A 115 24.10 8.30 -23.42
CA PHE A 115 22.92 8.87 -22.78
C PHE A 115 21.92 7.75 -22.51
N PRO A 116 22.00 7.10 -21.35
CA PRO A 116 21.16 5.95 -21.04
C PRO A 116 19.69 6.36 -20.95
N VAL A 117 18.82 5.51 -21.47
CA VAL A 117 17.38 5.63 -21.29
C VAL A 117 16.99 4.73 -20.13
N HIS A 118 16.79 5.32 -18.99
CA HIS A 118 16.13 4.62 -17.88
C HIS A 118 14.91 5.43 -17.47
N ALA A 119 13.75 4.96 -17.90
CA ALA A 119 12.47 5.51 -17.50
C ALA A 119 11.90 4.57 -16.43
N PRO A 120 12.04 4.88 -15.15
CA PRO A 120 11.43 4.06 -14.10
C PRO A 120 9.91 4.06 -14.30
N GLY A 121 9.33 2.91 -14.17
CA GLY A 121 7.89 2.72 -14.25
C GLY A 121 7.50 1.75 -13.16
N GLN A 122 7.36 2.25 -11.92
CA GLN A 122 7.07 1.42 -10.80
C GLN A 122 5.71 0.75 -10.91
N LYS A 123 5.72 -0.57 -10.86
CA LYS A 123 4.53 -1.36 -10.57
C LYS A 123 4.55 -1.71 -9.09
N ILE A 124 4.04 -0.80 -8.26
CA ILE A 124 3.79 -1.10 -6.85
C ILE A 124 2.63 -2.10 -6.78
N ASN A 125 2.80 -3.15 -5.98
CA ASN A 125 1.81 -4.21 -5.82
C ASN A 125 0.73 -3.78 -4.81
N ASN A 126 -0.28 -3.06 -5.27
CA ASN A 126 -1.36 -2.54 -4.42
C ASN A 126 -2.68 -3.32 -4.54
N GLY A 127 -2.74 -4.35 -5.39
CA GLY A 127 -3.98 -5.06 -5.70
C GLY A 127 -4.65 -5.71 -4.46
N ASN A 128 -3.86 -6.37 -3.62
CA ASN A 128 -4.37 -6.96 -2.37
C ASN A 128 -4.89 -5.89 -1.40
N TYR A 129 -4.16 -4.78 -1.25
CA TYR A 129 -4.58 -3.66 -0.42
C TYR A 129 -5.88 -3.01 -0.93
N GLU A 130 -5.96 -2.69 -2.23
CA GLU A 130 -7.15 -2.05 -2.81
C GLU A 130 -8.38 -2.97 -2.76
N SER A 131 -8.21 -4.28 -2.98
CA SER A 131 -9.29 -5.26 -2.85
C SER A 131 -9.85 -5.30 -1.43
N PHE A 132 -8.98 -5.39 -0.42
CA PHE A 132 -9.38 -5.45 0.99
C PHE A 132 -10.02 -4.15 1.47
N LYS A 133 -9.46 -3.02 1.09
CA LYS A 133 -10.01 -1.70 1.37
C LYS A 133 -11.39 -1.49 0.73
N SER A 134 -11.53 -1.85 -0.56
CA SER A 134 -12.78 -1.68 -1.31
C SER A 134 -13.93 -2.54 -0.77
N SER A 135 -13.60 -3.69 -0.16
CA SER A 135 -14.58 -4.53 0.53
C SER A 135 -15.02 -3.97 1.90
N GLY A 136 -14.48 -2.83 2.34
CA GLY A 136 -14.76 -2.22 3.65
C GLY A 136 -14.08 -2.90 4.84
N LYS A 137 -13.26 -3.93 4.61
CA LYS A 137 -12.68 -4.78 5.65
C LYS A 137 -11.43 -4.21 6.34
N ILE A 138 -10.90 -3.09 5.87
CA ILE A 138 -9.73 -2.45 6.48
C ILE A 138 -9.96 -2.11 7.96
N GLY A 139 -11.23 -1.90 8.35
CA GLY A 139 -11.65 -1.68 9.74
C GLY A 139 -11.44 -2.87 10.67
N PHE A 140 -11.40 -4.09 10.14
CA PHE A 140 -11.22 -5.32 10.91
C PHE A 140 -9.78 -5.51 11.44
N ILE A 141 -8.82 -4.74 10.94
CA ILE A 141 -7.45 -4.74 11.45
C ILE A 141 -7.45 -4.10 12.84
N GLU A 142 -7.25 -4.90 13.88
CA GLU A 142 -7.25 -4.46 15.29
C GLU A 142 -5.99 -3.69 15.66
N ASN A 143 -4.83 -4.08 15.09
CA ASN A 143 -3.59 -3.35 15.29
C ASN A 143 -3.68 -1.98 14.59
N GLU A 144 -4.04 -0.96 15.37
CA GLU A 144 -4.26 0.40 14.86
C GLU A 144 -3.00 0.99 14.24
N LYS A 145 -1.82 0.72 14.81
CA LYS A 145 -0.54 1.17 14.27
C LYS A 145 -0.30 0.58 12.87
N LEU A 146 -0.53 -0.72 12.70
CA LEU A 146 -0.41 -1.41 11.41
C LEU A 146 -1.42 -0.86 10.40
N LYS A 147 -2.68 -0.70 10.81
CA LYS A 147 -3.74 -0.13 9.96
C LYS A 147 -3.38 1.25 9.44
N GLN A 148 -2.97 2.16 10.31
CA GLN A 148 -2.55 3.52 9.92
C GLN A 148 -1.28 3.51 9.06
N GLY A 149 -0.35 2.63 9.34
CA GLY A 149 0.85 2.43 8.54
C GLY A 149 0.52 2.01 7.10
N LEU A 150 -0.36 1.02 6.93
CA LEU A 150 -0.83 0.56 5.61
C LEU A 150 -1.56 1.68 4.84
N LEU A 151 -2.48 2.39 5.53
CA LEU A 151 -3.18 3.54 4.94
C LEU A 151 -2.19 4.63 4.50
N SER A 152 -1.20 4.96 5.32
CA SER A 152 -0.19 5.97 5.00
C SER A 152 0.68 5.56 3.81
N TYR A 153 1.13 4.31 3.79
CA TYR A 153 1.97 3.79 2.71
C TYR A 153 1.24 3.82 1.36
N TYR A 154 0.09 3.16 1.26
CA TYR A 154 -0.62 3.03 -0.01
C TYR A 154 -1.35 4.29 -0.47
N GLN A 155 -1.76 5.20 0.44
CA GLN A 155 -2.51 6.41 0.07
C GLN A 155 -1.66 7.68 -0.01
N LYS A 156 -0.44 7.68 0.55
CA LYS A 156 0.43 8.86 0.52
C LYS A 156 1.79 8.56 -0.10
N THR A 157 2.50 7.55 0.41
CA THR A 157 3.87 7.26 -0.02
C THR A 157 3.91 6.72 -1.44
N VAL A 158 3.11 5.72 -1.78
CA VAL A 158 3.02 5.14 -3.12
C VAL A 158 2.62 6.18 -4.18
N PRO A 159 1.53 6.96 -4.01
CA PRO A 159 1.19 8.00 -4.96
C PRO A 159 2.27 9.06 -5.15
N ASN A 160 3.00 9.41 -4.07
CA ASN A 160 4.11 10.36 -4.16
C ASN A 160 5.29 9.80 -4.97
N ILE A 161 5.64 8.53 -4.79
CA ILE A 161 6.66 7.83 -5.60
C ILE A 161 6.26 7.88 -7.08
N ILE A 162 5.04 7.49 -7.41
CA ILE A 162 4.54 7.50 -8.79
C ILE A 162 4.59 8.91 -9.38
N TYR A 163 4.22 9.92 -8.60
CA TYR A 163 4.24 11.31 -9.05
C TYR A 163 5.66 11.79 -9.40
N VAL A 164 6.65 11.52 -8.54
CA VAL A 164 8.02 11.98 -8.78
C VAL A 164 8.70 11.22 -9.93
N ASP A 165 8.38 9.92 -10.10
CA ASP A 165 8.83 9.14 -11.25
C ASP A 165 8.27 9.69 -12.57
N ASN A 166 7.00 10.04 -12.59
CA ASN A 166 6.38 10.67 -13.76
C ASN A 166 6.99 12.05 -14.07
N LEU A 167 7.32 12.83 -13.03
CA LEU A 167 8.00 14.11 -13.21
C LEU A 167 9.41 13.91 -13.76
N TYR A 168 10.18 12.97 -13.24
CA TYR A 168 11.49 12.60 -13.79
C TYR A 168 11.39 12.19 -15.26
N ASN A 169 10.47 11.28 -15.59
CA ASN A 169 10.25 10.82 -16.97
C ASN A 169 9.88 11.98 -17.91
N THR A 170 9.11 12.95 -17.43
CA THR A 170 8.77 14.16 -18.22
C THR A 170 10.02 14.94 -18.64
N PHE A 171 10.96 15.14 -17.73
CA PHE A 171 12.21 15.83 -18.05
C PHE A 171 13.17 14.94 -18.86
N LEU A 172 13.21 13.64 -18.58
CA LEU A 172 13.97 12.68 -19.35
C LEU A 172 13.54 12.70 -20.82
N PHE A 173 12.25 12.61 -21.12
CA PHE A 173 11.75 12.62 -22.50
C PHE A 173 12.00 13.97 -23.19
N LYS A 174 11.95 15.09 -22.48
CA LYS A 174 12.38 16.39 -23.05
C LYS A 174 13.83 16.39 -23.53
N THR A 175 14.73 15.60 -22.91
CA THR A 175 16.10 15.50 -23.41
C THR A 175 16.16 14.80 -24.78
N PHE A 176 15.27 13.80 -25.00
CA PHE A 176 15.16 13.13 -26.31
C PHE A 176 14.54 14.05 -27.37
N ASP A 177 13.54 14.83 -27.02
CA ASP A 177 12.93 15.79 -27.91
C ASP A 177 13.99 16.83 -28.40
N ILE A 178 14.78 17.38 -27.45
CA ILE A 178 15.86 18.29 -27.79
C ILE A 178 16.91 17.62 -28.70
N LYS A 179 17.24 16.37 -28.46
CA LYS A 179 18.17 15.61 -29.32
C LYS A 179 17.58 15.36 -30.70
N ALA A 180 16.30 15.00 -30.78
CA ALA A 180 15.61 14.82 -32.07
C ALA A 180 15.50 16.13 -32.88
N GLU A 181 15.16 17.24 -32.21
CA GLU A 181 15.13 18.60 -32.83
C GLU A 181 16.50 19.04 -33.38
N ASN A 182 17.60 18.47 -32.90
CA ASN A 182 18.98 18.78 -33.27
C ASN A 182 19.71 17.57 -33.88
N ALA A 183 19.00 16.68 -34.56
CA ALA A 183 19.56 15.45 -35.12
C ALA A 183 20.60 15.71 -36.24
N ASP A 184 20.59 16.92 -36.83
CA ASP A 184 21.55 17.41 -37.84
C ASP A 184 22.86 17.93 -37.22
N LYS A 185 22.91 18.12 -35.90
CA LYS A 185 24.06 18.63 -35.18
C LYS A 185 25.11 17.59 -34.88
N THR A 186 26.37 18.01 -34.83
CA THR A 186 27.46 17.20 -34.31
C THR A 186 27.27 16.90 -32.82
N GLN A 187 27.91 15.85 -32.30
CA GLN A 187 27.93 15.59 -30.85
C GLN A 187 28.36 16.82 -30.04
N LYS A 188 29.34 17.53 -30.56
CA LYS A 188 29.91 18.72 -29.93
C LYS A 188 28.86 19.82 -29.79
N GLU A 189 28.17 20.14 -30.87
CA GLU A 189 27.08 21.15 -30.88
C GLU A 189 25.92 20.72 -29.98
N LEU A 190 25.57 19.43 -30.01
CA LEU A 190 24.46 18.89 -29.24
C LEU A 190 24.73 18.93 -27.72
N TYR A 191 25.85 18.36 -27.28
CA TYR A 191 26.16 18.27 -25.84
C TYR A 191 26.69 19.57 -25.22
N LEU A 192 27.03 20.56 -26.04
CA LEU A 192 27.34 21.92 -25.61
C LEU A 192 26.11 22.83 -25.67
N ASN A 193 24.98 22.36 -26.15
CA ASN A 193 23.74 23.12 -26.19
C ASN A 193 23.25 23.44 -24.76
N PRO A 194 23.10 24.75 -24.40
CA PRO A 194 22.70 25.16 -23.07
C PRO A 194 21.32 24.61 -22.64
N LYS A 195 20.36 24.52 -23.59
CA LYS A 195 19.01 24.00 -23.34
C LYS A 195 19.08 22.51 -22.96
N LEU A 196 19.87 21.70 -23.66
CA LEU A 196 20.06 20.28 -23.36
C LEU A 196 20.72 20.12 -21.97
N ARG A 197 21.80 20.84 -21.69
CA ARG A 197 22.49 20.81 -20.40
C ARG A 197 21.60 21.17 -19.23
N ALA A 198 20.82 22.25 -19.37
CA ALA A 198 19.88 22.65 -18.34
C ALA A 198 18.80 21.57 -18.11
N THR A 199 18.30 20.95 -19.18
CA THR A 199 17.31 19.86 -19.07
C THR A 199 17.90 18.62 -18.41
N ILE A 200 19.13 18.22 -18.76
CA ILE A 200 19.86 17.13 -18.09
C ILE A 200 20.07 17.46 -16.60
N GLY A 201 20.38 18.71 -16.26
CA GLY A 201 20.49 19.15 -14.87
C GLY A 201 19.21 18.91 -14.05
N HIS A 202 18.03 19.14 -14.65
CA HIS A 202 16.76 18.80 -14.00
C HIS A 202 16.58 17.28 -13.82
N VAL A 203 16.97 16.48 -14.82
CA VAL A 203 16.93 15.00 -14.71
C VAL A 203 17.80 14.51 -13.54
N ILE A 204 19.02 15.05 -13.41
CA ILE A 204 19.94 14.70 -12.31
C ILE A 204 19.31 15.04 -10.96
N MET A 205 18.86 16.29 -10.80
CA MET A 205 18.24 16.76 -9.55
C MET A 205 17.02 15.90 -9.13
N LEU A 206 16.15 15.57 -10.09
CA LEU A 206 15.00 14.74 -9.84
C LEU A 206 15.41 13.29 -9.51
N GLY A 207 16.39 12.73 -10.21
CA GLY A 207 16.92 11.41 -9.93
C GLY A 207 17.51 11.30 -8.50
N GLU A 208 18.25 12.31 -8.04
CA GLU A 208 18.77 12.36 -6.66
C GLU A 208 17.64 12.46 -5.63
N ASN A 209 16.60 13.24 -5.91
CA ASN A 209 15.41 13.32 -5.05
C ASN A 209 14.67 11.99 -4.99
N ASN A 210 14.55 11.27 -6.11
CA ASN A 210 13.89 9.97 -6.18
C ASN A 210 14.67 8.92 -5.38
N VAL A 211 16.00 8.88 -5.49
CA VAL A 211 16.86 8.01 -4.67
C VAL A 211 16.58 8.20 -3.18
N ARG A 212 16.54 9.47 -2.73
CA ARG A 212 16.27 9.79 -1.32
C ARG A 212 14.85 9.41 -0.91
N LEU A 213 13.84 9.70 -1.73
CA LEU A 213 12.44 9.36 -1.45
C LEU A 213 12.24 7.85 -1.35
N TYR A 214 12.88 7.07 -2.25
CA TYR A 214 12.82 5.62 -2.21
C TYR A 214 13.42 5.07 -0.93
N ASP A 215 14.58 5.57 -0.51
CA ASP A 215 15.29 5.10 0.67
C ASP A 215 14.58 5.48 1.97
N GLU A 216 14.33 6.79 2.16
CA GLU A 216 13.81 7.34 3.41
C GLU A 216 12.32 7.07 3.64
N SER A 217 11.55 6.91 2.56
CA SER A 217 10.09 6.76 2.66
C SER A 217 9.62 5.41 2.10
N GLY A 218 9.88 5.10 0.83
CA GLY A 218 9.36 3.90 0.19
C GLY A 218 9.82 2.61 0.84
N ILE A 219 11.13 2.37 0.80
CA ILE A 219 11.77 1.13 1.28
C ILE A 219 11.64 1.03 2.80
N LYS A 220 11.97 2.10 3.52
CA LYS A 220 11.94 2.11 4.98
C LYS A 220 10.54 1.84 5.52
N GLN A 221 9.51 2.53 5.03
CA GLN A 221 8.13 2.30 5.48
C GLN A 221 7.64 0.90 5.13
N ALA A 222 7.98 0.38 3.92
CA ALA A 222 7.62 -0.98 3.55
C ALA A 222 8.28 -2.02 4.47
N GLN A 223 9.55 -1.83 4.86
CA GLN A 223 10.25 -2.70 5.81
C GLN A 223 9.60 -2.65 7.20
N GLU A 224 9.31 -1.46 7.72
CA GLU A 224 8.62 -1.29 9.00
C GLU A 224 7.25 -1.97 9.02
N LEU A 225 6.51 -1.92 7.89
CA LEU A 225 5.23 -2.60 7.73
C LEU A 225 5.38 -4.12 7.70
N VAL A 226 6.39 -4.66 7.01
CA VAL A 226 6.67 -6.11 7.01
C VAL A 226 6.98 -6.59 8.43
N GLU A 227 7.80 -5.86 9.19
CA GLU A 227 8.10 -6.20 10.58
C GLU A 227 6.85 -6.15 11.49
N GLU A 228 5.99 -5.15 11.32
CA GLU A 228 4.77 -5.02 12.11
C GLU A 228 3.75 -6.11 11.75
N ILE A 229 3.65 -6.48 10.46
CA ILE A 229 2.83 -7.62 10.02
C ILE A 229 3.36 -8.92 10.63
N ASP A 230 4.69 -9.14 10.61
CA ASP A 230 5.30 -10.35 11.17
C ASP A 230 5.07 -10.49 12.69
N LYS A 231 4.96 -9.38 13.42
CA LYS A 231 4.57 -9.37 14.84
C LYS A 231 3.10 -9.73 14.99
N THR A 232 2.22 -9.04 14.28
CA THR A 232 0.76 -9.25 14.35
C THR A 232 0.34 -10.67 13.94
N LEU A 233 1.08 -11.34 13.06
CA LEU A 233 0.78 -12.71 12.65
C LEU A 233 1.24 -13.80 13.65
N LYS A 234 2.09 -13.44 14.62
CA LYS A 234 2.59 -14.36 15.68
C LYS A 234 1.71 -14.34 16.92
N ASP A 235 1.03 -13.24 17.17
CA ASP A 235 0.06 -13.06 18.27
C ASP A 235 -1.27 -13.75 17.92
#